data_4041e345913a1f9499d7c0ddafac030a
#
_entry.id   4041e345913a1f9499d7c0ddafac030a
#
_cell.length_a   1.000
_cell.length_b   1.000
_cell.length_c   1.000
_cell.angle_alpha   90.00
_cell.angle_beta   90.00
_cell.angle_gamma   90.00
#
_symmetry.space_group_name_H-M   'P 1'
#
loop_
_entity.id
_entity.type
_entity.pdbx_description
1 polymer ?
#
loop_
_entity_poly.entity_id
_entity_poly.type
_entity_poly.pdbx_seq_one_letter_code
_entity_poly.pdbx_strand_id
1 'polypeptide(L)'
;DGSIVTNNPTLIGYTFAKEILETENIKVFSIGSGQNKNKINGPGSTKWGGVGWLRNDIMGMLLDSEIHNDISKDFLRENYFRVNSSRGEINRYLDDDSDENLEKIHLMGMDWWSKFGDEALKFIEN
;
A
#
# COMPACT_ATOMS: atom_id res chain seq x y z
N ASP A 1 15.59 -3.60 -4.51
CA ASP A 1 14.27 -3.08 -4.22
C ASP A 1 14.11 -2.82 -2.73
N GLY A 2 13.67 -1.61 -2.37
CA GLY A 2 13.45 -1.19 -0.98
C GLY A 2 12.40 -1.98 -0.24
N SER A 3 11.48 -2.66 -0.94
CA SER A 3 10.43 -3.50 -0.35
C SER A 3 10.97 -4.70 0.46
N ILE A 4 12.22 -5.10 0.23
CA ILE A 4 12.90 -6.13 1.05
C ILE A 4 13.08 -5.63 2.49
N VAL A 5 13.26 -4.33 2.68
CA VAL A 5 13.43 -3.70 4.00
C VAL A 5 12.09 -3.28 4.58
N THR A 6 11.28 -2.58 3.78
CA THR A 6 9.92 -2.18 4.14
C THR A 6 9.09 -1.87 2.90
N ASN A 7 7.92 -2.45 2.82
CA ASN A 7 6.99 -2.21 1.72
C ASN A 7 6.13 -0.94 1.95
N ASN A 8 6.02 -0.50 3.19
CA ASN A 8 5.41 0.77 3.56
C ASN A 8 6.39 1.62 4.36
N PRO A 9 7.11 2.55 3.72
CA PRO A 9 8.16 3.35 4.37
C PRO A 9 7.62 4.53 5.19
N THR A 10 6.32 4.62 5.44
CA THR A 10 5.66 5.75 6.11
C THR A 10 6.34 6.16 7.41
N LEU A 11 6.50 5.23 8.35
CA LEU A 11 7.08 5.54 9.66
C LEU A 11 8.58 5.82 9.57
N ILE A 12 9.30 5.13 8.68
CA ILE A 12 10.71 5.41 8.42
C ILE A 12 10.88 6.81 7.86
N GLY A 13 10.09 7.16 6.84
CA GLY A 13 10.10 8.52 6.25
C GLY A 13 9.75 9.60 7.26
N TYR A 14 8.74 9.37 8.11
CA TYR A 14 8.36 10.28 9.18
C TYR A 14 9.52 10.49 10.17
N THR A 15 10.17 9.41 10.61
CA THR A 15 11.28 9.49 11.57
C THR A 15 12.46 10.28 10.99
N PHE A 16 12.84 10.00 9.73
CA PHE A 16 13.88 10.75 9.06
C PHE A 16 13.51 12.23 8.87
N ALA A 17 12.28 12.50 8.45
CA ALA A 17 11.82 13.90 8.29
C ALA A 17 11.86 14.66 9.61
N LYS A 18 11.43 14.06 10.71
CA LYS A 18 11.47 14.62 12.04
C LYS A 18 12.90 14.96 12.48
N GLU A 19 13.84 14.06 12.24
CA GLU A 19 15.24 14.24 12.58
C GLU A 19 15.90 15.35 11.76
N ILE A 20 15.66 15.35 10.43
CA ILE A 20 16.30 16.31 9.50
C ILE A 20 15.70 17.71 9.61
N LEU A 21 14.37 17.81 9.76
CA LEU A 21 13.65 19.09 9.78
C LEU A 21 13.55 19.69 11.19
N GLU A 22 13.95 18.94 12.20
CA GLU A 22 13.87 19.34 13.62
C GLU A 22 12.48 19.89 14.01
N THR A 23 11.41 19.30 13.46
CA THR A 23 10.02 19.75 13.68
C THR A 23 9.11 18.59 14.08
N GLU A 24 8.13 18.89 14.90
CA GLU A 24 7.05 17.98 15.27
C GLU A 24 5.83 18.11 14.32
N ASN A 25 5.77 19.19 13.54
CA ASN A 25 4.64 19.47 12.64
C ASN A 25 4.89 18.84 11.26
N ILE A 26 4.75 17.51 11.18
CA ILE A 26 4.94 16.73 9.97
C ILE A 26 3.64 16.04 9.63
N LYS A 27 3.16 16.24 8.40
CA LYS A 27 2.06 15.47 7.80
C LYS A 27 2.60 14.45 6.81
N VAL A 28 2.00 13.29 6.80
CA VAL A 28 2.39 12.20 5.90
C VAL A 28 1.24 11.85 4.96
N PHE A 29 1.45 12.12 3.69
CA PHE A 29 0.57 11.68 2.61
C PHE A 29 1.15 10.42 1.98
N SER A 30 0.41 9.30 2.03
CA SER A 30 0.84 7.99 1.58
C SER A 30 -0.02 7.49 0.43
N ILE A 31 0.61 7.05 -0.65
CA ILE A 31 -0.09 6.44 -1.80
C ILE A 31 0.36 5.00 -1.94
N GLY A 32 -0.58 4.07 -1.90
CA GLY A 32 -0.34 2.65 -2.14
C GLY A 32 -0.44 2.28 -3.62
N SER A 33 0.02 1.09 -3.96
CA SER A 33 -0.07 0.51 -5.31
C SER A 33 -1.29 -0.40 -5.51
N GLY A 34 -2.21 -0.38 -4.57
CA GLY A 34 -3.41 -1.21 -4.56
C GLY A 34 -3.26 -2.49 -3.73
N GLN A 35 -4.38 -2.91 -3.14
CA GLN A 35 -4.46 -4.09 -2.30
C GLN A 35 -4.89 -5.31 -3.11
N ASN A 36 -4.27 -6.45 -2.82
CA ASN A 36 -4.76 -7.74 -3.28
C ASN A 36 -5.70 -8.32 -2.20
N LYS A 37 -6.99 -8.46 -2.54
CA LYS A 37 -7.99 -9.01 -1.61
C LYS A 37 -7.98 -10.54 -1.50
N ASN A 38 -6.99 -11.23 -2.05
CA ASN A 38 -6.91 -12.68 -1.94
C ASN A 38 -6.64 -13.09 -0.50
N LYS A 39 -7.70 -13.44 0.20
CA LYS A 39 -7.60 -14.00 1.55
C LYS A 39 -7.12 -15.45 1.46
N ILE A 40 -6.10 -15.80 2.23
CA ILE A 40 -5.75 -17.20 2.43
C ILE A 40 -6.90 -17.88 3.20
N ASN A 41 -7.35 -19.01 2.66
CA ASN A 41 -8.21 -19.90 3.42
C ASN A 41 -7.37 -20.60 4.50
N GLY A 42 -7.47 -20.13 5.74
CA GLY A 42 -6.73 -20.68 6.88
C GLY A 42 -6.82 -22.21 7.01
N PRO A 43 -8.02 -22.81 7.01
CA PRO A 43 -8.15 -24.28 7.05
C PRO A 43 -7.52 -25.00 5.87
N GLY A 44 -7.56 -24.43 4.69
CA GLY A 44 -6.93 -24.99 3.50
C GLY A 44 -5.40 -24.90 3.51
N SER A 45 -4.85 -23.87 4.11
CA SER A 45 -3.39 -23.63 4.12
C SER A 45 -2.62 -24.56 5.09
N THR A 46 -3.28 -25.20 6.03
CA THR A 46 -2.63 -26.12 6.99
C THR A 46 -1.94 -27.31 6.34
N LYS A 47 -2.35 -27.66 5.11
CA LYS A 47 -1.79 -28.76 4.33
C LYS A 47 -0.75 -28.32 3.30
N TRP A 48 -0.43 -27.03 3.24
CA TRP A 48 0.54 -26.50 2.29
C TRP A 48 1.96 -26.76 2.79
N GLY A 49 2.78 -27.42 1.96
CA GLY A 49 4.23 -27.43 2.14
C GLY A 49 4.84 -26.13 1.57
N GLY A 50 6.16 -25.96 1.66
CA GLY A 50 6.86 -24.76 1.17
C GLY A 50 6.50 -24.36 -0.26
N VAL A 51 6.33 -25.32 -1.16
CA VAL A 51 5.90 -25.08 -2.56
C VAL A 51 4.45 -24.58 -2.61
N GLY A 52 3.57 -25.09 -1.74
CA GLY A 52 2.18 -24.63 -1.65
C GLY A 52 2.10 -23.17 -1.20
N TRP A 53 2.89 -22.77 -0.24
CA TRP A 53 2.99 -21.39 0.22
C TRP A 53 3.52 -20.45 -0.86
N LEU A 54 4.58 -20.82 -1.57
CA LEU A 54 5.10 -20.03 -2.70
C LEU A 54 4.07 -19.87 -3.81
N ARG A 55 3.35 -20.96 -4.15
CA ARG A 55 2.32 -20.95 -5.19
C ARG A 55 1.12 -20.04 -4.84
N ASN A 56 0.82 -19.88 -3.57
CA ASN A 56 -0.28 -19.03 -3.08
C ASN A 56 0.16 -17.61 -2.69
N ASP A 57 1.28 -17.16 -3.25
CA ASP A 57 1.74 -15.77 -3.14
C ASP A 57 2.04 -15.31 -1.70
N ILE A 58 2.70 -16.19 -0.91
CA ILE A 58 3.10 -15.82 0.44
C ILE A 58 3.98 -14.55 0.47
N MET A 59 4.80 -14.37 -0.58
CA MET A 59 5.64 -13.17 -0.69
C MET A 59 4.79 -11.91 -0.85
N GLY A 60 3.75 -11.95 -1.68
CA GLY A 60 2.80 -10.84 -1.81
C GLY A 60 2.10 -10.51 -0.50
N MET A 61 1.81 -11.53 0.31
CA MET A 61 1.19 -11.34 1.62
C MET A 61 2.16 -10.78 2.67
N LEU A 62 3.39 -11.26 2.69
CA LEU A 62 4.43 -10.73 3.60
C LEU A 62 4.79 -9.28 3.25
N LEU A 63 4.63 -8.92 1.98
CA LEU A 63 4.81 -7.56 1.48
C LEU A 63 3.53 -6.71 1.65
N ASP A 64 2.43 -7.27 2.14
CA ASP A 64 1.21 -6.51 2.39
C ASP A 64 1.44 -5.48 3.50
N SER A 65 1.24 -4.24 3.14
CA SER A 65 1.57 -3.09 3.97
C SER A 65 0.45 -2.68 4.94
N GLU A 66 -0.62 -3.48 5.07
CA GLU A 66 -1.79 -3.07 5.86
C GLU A 66 -1.50 -2.96 7.36
N ILE A 67 -0.70 -3.89 7.92
CA ILE A 67 -0.30 -3.80 9.33
C ILE A 67 0.46 -2.49 9.58
N HIS A 68 1.38 -2.13 8.68
CA HIS A 68 2.12 -0.87 8.79
C HIS A 68 1.22 0.36 8.59
N ASN A 69 0.18 0.24 7.76
CA ASN A 69 -0.82 1.28 7.58
C ASN A 69 -1.60 1.53 8.88
N ASP A 70 -2.08 0.47 9.53
CA ASP A 70 -2.84 0.59 10.78
C ASP A 70 -1.99 1.20 11.89
N ILE A 71 -0.73 0.75 12.04
CA ILE A 71 0.22 1.33 13.00
C ILE A 71 0.46 2.81 12.68
N SER A 72 0.66 3.17 11.40
CA SER A 72 0.88 4.55 10.99
C SER A 72 -0.32 5.43 11.29
N LYS A 73 -1.53 4.94 11.04
CA LYS A 73 -2.78 5.63 11.31
C LYS A 73 -2.98 5.88 12.81
N ASP A 74 -2.73 4.88 13.64
CA ASP A 74 -2.87 5.01 15.09
C ASP A 74 -1.82 5.96 15.68
N PHE A 75 -0.61 5.95 15.13
CA PHE A 75 0.51 6.77 15.60
C PHE A 75 0.42 8.23 15.14
N LEU A 76 0.15 8.46 13.87
CA LEU A 76 0.16 9.79 13.25
C LEU A 76 -1.21 10.49 13.30
N ARG A 77 -2.29 9.72 13.48
CA ARG A 77 -3.67 10.22 13.63
C ARG A 77 -4.07 11.17 12.49
N GLU A 78 -4.46 12.40 12.82
CA GLU A 78 -4.86 13.47 11.88
C GLU A 78 -3.73 13.93 10.95
N ASN A 79 -2.48 13.60 11.27
CA ASN A 79 -1.32 13.91 10.44
C ASN A 79 -1.00 12.83 9.41
N TYR A 80 -1.89 11.86 9.23
CA TYR A 80 -1.72 10.79 8.26
C TYR A 80 -2.93 10.64 7.35
N PHE A 81 -2.68 10.67 6.05
CA PHE A 81 -3.67 10.34 5.04
C PHE A 81 -3.11 9.34 4.05
N ARG A 82 -3.86 8.26 3.80
CA ARG A 82 -3.45 7.23 2.85
C ARG A 82 -4.50 6.98 1.79
N VAL A 83 -4.08 7.07 0.54
CA VAL A 83 -4.83 6.61 -0.62
C VAL A 83 -4.39 5.20 -0.96
N ASN A 84 -5.27 4.24 -0.78
CA ASN A 84 -5.08 2.85 -1.19
C ASN A 84 -6.42 2.14 -1.28
N SER A 85 -6.61 1.29 -2.28
CA SER A 85 -7.83 0.52 -2.45
C SER A 85 -7.54 -0.80 -3.20
N SER A 86 -8.57 -1.56 -3.52
CA SER A 86 -8.40 -2.78 -4.29
C SER A 86 -7.82 -2.50 -5.68
N ARG A 87 -6.88 -3.33 -6.13
CA ARG A 87 -6.35 -3.30 -7.51
C ARG A 87 -7.35 -3.74 -8.57
N GLY A 88 -8.47 -4.33 -8.16
CA GLY A 88 -9.43 -4.87 -9.13
C GLY A 88 -8.83 -5.98 -9.99
N GLU A 89 -8.91 -5.80 -11.31
CA GLU A 89 -8.45 -6.75 -12.33
C GLU A 89 -7.01 -6.48 -12.84
N ILE A 90 -6.31 -5.54 -12.22
CA ILE A 90 -4.90 -5.24 -12.58
C ILE A 90 -4.05 -6.48 -12.32
N ASN A 91 -3.17 -6.81 -13.28
CA ASN A 91 -2.27 -7.93 -13.16
C ASN A 91 -1.33 -7.73 -11.96
N ARG A 92 -1.07 -8.83 -11.26
CA ARG A 92 -0.16 -8.85 -10.10
C ARG A 92 1.32 -8.83 -10.47
N TYR A 93 1.64 -9.18 -11.72
CA TYR A 93 3.02 -9.20 -12.19
C TYR A 93 3.52 -7.77 -12.38
N LEU A 94 4.69 -7.47 -11.79
CA LEU A 94 5.29 -6.13 -11.80
C LEU A 94 5.87 -5.74 -13.16
N ASP A 95 6.08 -6.72 -14.04
CA ASP A 95 6.66 -6.60 -15.35
C ASP A 95 5.64 -6.71 -16.50
N ASP A 96 4.35 -6.67 -16.20
CA ASP A 96 3.30 -6.64 -17.21
C ASP A 96 3.07 -5.21 -17.70
N ASP A 97 3.77 -4.86 -18.76
CA ASP A 97 3.70 -3.57 -19.47
C ASP A 97 2.75 -3.59 -20.67
N SER A 98 1.87 -4.59 -20.76
CA SER A 98 0.86 -4.65 -21.82
C SER A 98 -0.07 -3.44 -21.81
N ASP A 99 -0.47 -2.96 -22.98
CA ASP A 99 -1.39 -1.84 -23.14
C ASP A 99 -2.68 -2.05 -22.34
N GLU A 100 -3.19 -3.28 -22.30
CA GLU A 100 -4.38 -3.65 -21.53
C GLU A 100 -4.17 -3.43 -20.02
N ASN A 101 -3.02 -3.84 -19.48
CA ASN A 101 -2.73 -3.69 -18.05
C ASN A 101 -2.46 -2.23 -17.69
N LEU A 102 -1.77 -1.49 -18.56
CA LEU A 102 -1.53 -0.05 -18.39
C LEU A 102 -2.85 0.75 -18.37
N GLU A 103 -3.79 0.41 -19.25
CA GLU A 103 -5.12 1.04 -19.25
C GLU A 103 -5.88 0.75 -17.94
N LYS A 104 -5.82 -0.48 -17.43
CA LYS A 104 -6.42 -0.82 -16.11
C LYS A 104 -5.81 -0.01 -14.97
N ILE A 105 -4.50 0.20 -15.00
CA ILE A 105 -3.79 1.03 -14.01
C ILE A 105 -4.24 2.49 -14.10
N HIS A 106 -4.35 3.02 -15.32
CA HIS A 106 -4.85 4.38 -15.56
C HIS A 106 -6.28 4.56 -15.02
N LEU A 107 -7.17 3.65 -15.36
CA LEU A 107 -8.57 3.68 -14.88
C LEU A 107 -8.64 3.57 -13.35
N MET A 108 -7.79 2.76 -12.72
CA MET A 108 -7.70 2.68 -11.26
C MET A 108 -7.30 4.04 -10.67
N GLY A 109 -6.33 4.71 -11.27
CA GLY A 109 -5.90 6.05 -10.83
C GLY A 109 -7.02 7.08 -10.90
N MET A 110 -7.80 7.08 -11.99
CA MET A 110 -8.97 7.95 -12.15
C MET A 110 -10.07 7.64 -11.13
N ASP A 111 -10.35 6.36 -10.88
CA ASP A 111 -11.32 5.94 -9.85
C ASP A 111 -10.87 6.37 -8.45
N TRP A 112 -9.61 6.23 -8.12
CA TRP A 112 -9.07 6.67 -6.83
C TRP A 112 -9.11 8.19 -6.68
N TRP A 113 -8.80 8.92 -7.75
CA TRP A 113 -8.93 10.37 -7.74
C TRP A 113 -10.37 10.80 -7.48
N SER A 114 -11.33 10.16 -8.13
CA SER A 114 -12.75 10.41 -7.89
C SER A 114 -13.20 10.13 -6.46
N LYS A 115 -12.59 9.14 -5.81
CA LYS A 115 -12.97 8.73 -4.44
C LYS A 115 -12.26 9.52 -3.34
N PHE A 116 -11.00 9.85 -3.54
CA PHE A 116 -10.12 10.36 -2.48
C PHE A 116 -9.58 11.76 -2.77
N GLY A 117 -9.75 12.27 -4.00
CA GLY A 117 -9.08 13.50 -4.45
C GLY A 117 -9.40 14.72 -3.60
N ASP A 118 -10.67 14.95 -3.30
CA ASP A 118 -11.10 16.10 -2.50
C ASP A 118 -10.56 16.05 -1.06
N GLU A 119 -10.53 14.86 -0.46
CA GLU A 119 -9.99 14.67 0.89
C GLU A 119 -8.46 14.81 0.88
N ALA A 120 -7.80 14.29 -0.15
CA ALA A 120 -6.37 14.41 -0.33
C ALA A 120 -5.94 15.88 -0.47
N LEU A 121 -6.63 16.66 -1.30
CA LEU A 121 -6.37 18.10 -1.45
C LEU A 121 -6.55 18.84 -0.12
N LYS A 122 -7.66 18.64 0.59
CA LYS A 122 -7.88 19.24 1.90
C LYS A 122 -6.79 18.88 2.91
N PHE A 123 -6.30 17.63 2.87
CA PHE A 123 -5.23 17.20 3.76
C PHE A 123 -3.89 17.90 3.48
N ILE A 124 -3.59 18.15 2.20
CA ILE A 124 -2.33 18.80 1.77
C ILE A 124 -2.38 20.31 2.01
N GLU A 125 -3.55 20.95 1.84
CA GLU A 125 -3.74 22.41 1.95
C GLU A 125 -3.83 22.91 3.40
N ASN A 126 -4.25 22.06 4.33
CA ASN A 126 -4.33 22.40 5.75
C ASN A 126 -3.01 22.20 6.49
#